data_b54f579db6a97e9f3c815c7e806954ed
#
_entry.id   b54f579db6a97e9f3c815c7e806954ed
#
_cell.length_a   1.000
_cell.length_b   1.000
_cell.length_c   1.000
_cell.angle_alpha   90.00
_cell.angle_beta   90.00
_cell.angle_gamma   90.00
#
_symmetry.space_group_name_H-M   'P 1'
#
loop_
_entity.id
_entity.type
_entity.pdbx_description
1 polymer ?
#
loop_
_entity_poly.entity_id
_entity_poly.type
_entity_poly.pdbx_seq_one_letter_code
_entity_poly.pdbx_strand_id
1 'polypeptide(L)'
;MHIDFDDILDDDGSIVIDPRDIFLTLDRDKAFAFPRDIQTEVMKDWFGQREQADTVIKLNVGSGKTLVGLLLLQSSLNEEIAPAVYIAPDKQLVDQVIAEAAALGIDVTDDPHDTDFQSGDCILITTIHRLFNGKSVFGVGAEGVKIKLGAVVIDDAHACIATVTEQFRIELPNTHATYQDVLKIVAPDLKRQSHARFLDVHSSDPRAMMEVPYWSWIKAQEEIMQVLHGHKNDDELKFSYPLIRDLLPLCRCVISGQKLEIEPDCPPTDLIRAFSRAKRRIYMTATLADDSVLVTHFGADPDKLSDPIVPTSSQSMGERMILMPQELNPD
;
A
#
# COMPACT_ATOMS: atom_id res chain seq x y z
N MET A 1 -17.40 50.13 26.85
CA MET A 1 -16.46 49.17 26.29
C MET A 1 -16.94 48.96 24.85
N HIS A 2 -16.39 49.71 23.92
CA HIS A 2 -16.69 49.53 22.49
C HIS A 2 -15.87 48.35 22.01
N ILE A 3 -16.50 47.29 21.68
CA ILE A 3 -15.84 46.17 20.97
C ILE A 3 -15.81 46.59 19.52
N ASP A 4 -14.64 46.91 19.01
CA ASP A 4 -14.39 47.20 17.61
C ASP A 4 -14.51 45.90 16.83
N PHE A 5 -15.53 45.73 16.03
CA PHE A 5 -15.77 44.53 15.24
C PHE A 5 -14.84 44.47 14.01
N ASP A 6 -14.13 45.55 13.67
CA ASP A 6 -13.18 45.60 12.58
C ASP A 6 -11.85 44.88 12.92
N ASP A 7 -11.53 44.70 14.21
CA ASP A 7 -10.35 43.91 14.67
C ASP A 7 -10.55 42.38 14.58
N ILE A 8 -11.78 41.91 14.22
CA ILE A 8 -12.09 40.48 14.07
C ILE A 8 -11.97 40.03 12.60
N LEU A 9 -11.76 40.94 11.68
CA LEU A 9 -11.70 40.70 10.23
C LEU A 9 -10.28 40.85 9.63
N ASP A 10 -9.22 40.77 10.40
CA ASP A 10 -7.90 40.50 9.87
C ASP A 10 -7.80 39.00 9.54
N ASP A 11 -8.60 38.57 8.56
CA ASP A 11 -8.29 37.42 7.71
C ASP A 11 -7.12 37.83 6.82
N ASP A 12 -5.89 37.61 7.29
CA ASP A 12 -4.68 37.99 6.56
C ASP A 12 -4.45 37.09 5.32
N GLY A 13 -5.47 36.31 4.93
CA GLY A 13 -5.43 35.43 3.77
C GLY A 13 -4.41 34.27 3.92
N SER A 14 -3.94 34.00 5.13
CA SER A 14 -3.01 32.90 5.37
C SER A 14 -3.71 31.54 5.18
N ILE A 15 -3.15 30.71 4.34
CA ILE A 15 -3.67 29.35 4.10
C ILE A 15 -3.53 28.53 5.39
N VAL A 16 -4.66 28.01 5.88
CA VAL A 16 -4.69 27.17 7.07
C VAL A 16 -4.05 25.81 6.77
N ILE A 17 -2.99 25.46 7.49
CA ILE A 17 -2.22 24.22 7.27
C ILE A 17 -2.31 23.22 8.42
N ASP A 18 -2.68 23.62 9.63
CA ASP A 18 -2.87 22.69 10.75
C ASP A 18 -4.14 21.85 10.51
N PRO A 19 -4.08 20.52 10.50
CA PRO A 19 -5.24 19.66 10.25
C PRO A 19 -6.42 19.90 11.18
N ARG A 20 -6.15 20.35 12.42
CA ARG A 20 -7.18 20.66 13.43
C ARG A 20 -7.94 21.93 13.08
N ASP A 21 -7.22 22.94 12.57
CA ASP A 21 -7.80 24.21 12.15
C ASP A 21 -8.51 24.05 10.79
N ILE A 22 -7.93 23.26 9.86
CA ILE A 22 -8.61 22.88 8.60
C ILE A 22 -9.96 22.24 8.91
N PHE A 23 -10.03 21.29 9.87
CA PHE A 23 -11.30 20.68 10.25
C PHE A 23 -12.36 21.71 10.65
N LEU A 24 -11.98 22.80 11.30
CA LEU A 24 -12.92 23.84 11.73
C LEU A 24 -13.48 24.66 10.56
N THR A 25 -12.76 24.76 9.46
CA THR A 25 -13.18 25.53 8.26
C THR A 25 -14.04 24.74 7.28
N LEU A 26 -14.12 23.40 7.41
CA LEU A 26 -14.87 22.55 6.49
C LEU A 26 -16.38 22.73 6.63
N ASP A 27 -17.09 22.70 5.49
CA ASP A 27 -18.56 22.62 5.41
C ASP A 27 -19.02 21.17 5.57
N ARG A 28 -18.98 20.68 6.80
CA ARG A 28 -19.16 19.28 7.16
C ARG A 28 -20.55 18.97 7.70
N ASP A 29 -20.96 17.73 7.53
CA ASP A 29 -22.20 17.21 8.11
C ASP A 29 -22.19 17.30 9.64
N LYS A 30 -23.38 17.47 10.24
CA LYS A 30 -23.56 17.53 11.71
C LYS A 30 -23.04 16.30 12.45
N ALA A 31 -22.91 15.15 11.78
CA ALA A 31 -22.32 13.94 12.34
C ALA A 31 -20.84 14.12 12.71
N PHE A 32 -20.16 15.07 12.06
CA PHE A 32 -18.74 15.41 12.31
C PHE A 32 -18.62 16.73 13.10
N ALA A 33 -19.45 16.95 14.11
CA ALA A 33 -19.46 18.21 14.85
C ALA A 33 -18.10 18.54 15.50
N PHE A 34 -17.45 17.54 16.09
CA PHE A 34 -16.14 17.67 16.74
C PHE A 34 -15.26 16.45 16.47
N PRO A 35 -13.94 16.62 16.28
CA PRO A 35 -13.03 15.50 16.23
C PRO A 35 -12.94 14.87 17.63
N ARG A 36 -12.71 13.56 17.68
CA ARG A 36 -12.48 12.86 18.96
C ARG A 36 -11.13 13.26 19.53
N ASP A 37 -10.96 13.17 20.84
CA ASP A 37 -9.69 13.50 21.51
C ASP A 37 -8.50 12.78 20.89
N ILE A 38 -8.67 11.48 20.60
CA ILE A 38 -7.66 10.64 19.93
C ILE A 38 -7.26 11.18 18.54
N GLN A 39 -8.21 11.68 17.77
CA GLN A 39 -7.95 12.24 16.44
C GLN A 39 -7.20 13.57 16.55
N THR A 40 -7.62 14.41 17.52
CA THR A 40 -6.99 15.69 17.80
C THR A 40 -5.53 15.52 18.24
N GLU A 41 -5.27 14.53 19.11
CA GLU A 41 -3.92 14.17 19.59
C GLU A 41 -3.03 13.76 18.40
N VAL A 42 -3.51 12.81 17.57
CA VAL A 42 -2.76 12.32 16.41
C VAL A 42 -2.48 13.42 15.39
N MET A 43 -3.46 14.25 15.09
CA MET A 43 -3.26 15.38 14.16
C MET A 43 -2.24 16.37 14.68
N LYS A 44 -2.25 16.66 15.99
CA LYS A 44 -1.28 17.54 16.64
C LYS A 44 0.13 16.97 16.56
N ASP A 45 0.30 15.69 16.91
CA ASP A 45 1.61 15.04 16.96
C ASP A 45 2.18 14.91 15.54
N TRP A 46 1.35 14.54 14.57
CA TRP A 46 1.76 14.50 13.18
C TRP A 46 2.18 15.90 12.67
N PHE A 47 1.42 16.94 12.99
CA PHE A 47 1.73 18.30 12.55
C PHE A 47 3.09 18.76 13.07
N GLY A 48 3.44 18.36 14.30
CA GLY A 48 4.76 18.65 14.92
C GLY A 48 5.94 17.98 14.19
N GLN A 49 5.70 16.88 13.47
CA GLN A 49 6.75 16.12 12.77
C GLN A 49 6.48 15.97 11.25
N ARG A 50 5.60 16.79 10.66
CA ARG A 50 5.15 16.69 9.27
C ARG A 50 6.23 16.85 8.21
N GLU A 51 7.41 17.37 8.59
CA GLU A 51 8.56 17.45 7.69
C GLU A 51 9.29 16.10 7.50
N GLN A 52 8.92 15.07 8.26
CA GLN A 52 9.48 13.75 8.09
C GLN A 52 8.91 13.11 6.81
N ALA A 53 9.79 12.42 6.06
CA ALA A 53 9.39 11.75 4.83
C ALA A 53 8.47 10.53 5.09
N ASP A 54 8.69 9.83 6.20
CA ASP A 54 7.92 8.66 6.60
C ASP A 54 7.36 8.83 8.01
N THR A 55 6.07 8.56 8.18
CA THR A 55 5.40 8.62 9.48
C THR A 55 4.48 7.41 9.65
N VAL A 56 4.57 6.74 10.80
CA VAL A 56 3.66 5.66 11.18
C VAL A 56 2.66 6.17 12.20
N ILE A 57 1.38 5.93 11.95
CA ILE A 57 0.29 6.30 12.86
C ILE A 57 -0.44 5.02 13.27
N LYS A 58 -0.43 4.71 14.57
CA LYS A 58 -1.10 3.53 15.14
C LYS A 58 -2.44 3.94 15.74
N LEU A 59 -3.51 3.64 15.01
CA LEU A 59 -4.89 3.94 15.39
C LEU A 59 -5.75 2.67 15.35
N ASN A 60 -6.48 2.40 16.41
CA ASN A 60 -7.38 1.24 16.48
C ASN A 60 -8.51 1.33 15.43
N VAL A 61 -9.10 0.18 15.08
CA VAL A 61 -10.30 0.12 14.24
C VAL A 61 -11.43 0.91 14.88
N GLY A 62 -12.16 1.71 14.09
CA GLY A 62 -13.25 2.56 14.58
C GLY A 62 -12.83 3.87 15.24
N SER A 63 -11.52 4.21 15.28
CA SER A 63 -11.05 5.51 15.77
C SER A 63 -11.26 6.66 14.79
N GLY A 64 -11.71 6.39 13.55
CA GLY A 64 -11.89 7.38 12.50
C GLY A 64 -10.58 7.73 11.78
N LYS A 65 -9.81 6.70 11.41
CA LYS A 65 -8.57 6.82 10.61
C LYS A 65 -8.79 7.61 9.32
N THR A 66 -9.92 7.37 8.64
CA THR A 66 -10.25 8.02 7.38
C THR A 66 -10.25 9.54 7.51
N LEU A 67 -10.95 10.07 8.50
CA LEU A 67 -10.98 11.52 8.79
C LEU A 67 -9.55 12.05 9.00
N VAL A 68 -8.76 11.39 9.85
CA VAL A 68 -7.38 11.80 10.10
C VAL A 68 -6.59 11.81 8.80
N GLY A 69 -6.59 10.71 8.04
CA GLY A 69 -5.84 10.60 6.77
C GLY A 69 -6.21 11.66 5.74
N LEU A 70 -7.50 11.95 5.58
CA LEU A 70 -7.98 13.01 4.68
C LEU A 70 -7.49 14.40 5.11
N LEU A 71 -7.56 14.71 6.41
CA LEU A 71 -7.08 16.00 6.93
C LEU A 71 -5.57 16.17 6.82
N LEU A 72 -4.78 15.10 7.00
CA LEU A 72 -3.33 15.14 6.80
C LEU A 72 -2.96 15.38 5.33
N LEU A 73 -3.73 14.81 4.39
CA LEU A 73 -3.54 15.06 2.97
C LEU A 73 -4.00 16.47 2.60
N GLN A 74 -5.11 16.96 3.12
CA GLN A 74 -5.56 18.34 2.91
C GLN A 74 -4.53 19.35 3.45
N SER A 75 -3.98 19.10 4.63
CA SER A 75 -2.87 19.88 5.19
C SER A 75 -1.66 19.89 4.24
N SER A 76 -1.34 18.75 3.65
CA SER A 76 -0.24 18.66 2.69
C SER A 76 -0.51 19.43 1.40
N LEU A 77 -1.74 19.39 0.88
CA LEU A 77 -2.13 20.22 -0.28
C LEU A 77 -2.03 21.70 0.04
N ASN A 78 -2.49 22.13 1.21
CA ASN A 78 -2.44 23.52 1.65
C ASN A 78 -0.98 24.03 1.83
N GLU A 79 -0.02 23.12 2.05
CA GLU A 79 1.42 23.41 2.05
C GLU A 79 2.08 23.24 0.67
N GLU A 80 1.31 23.15 -0.42
CA GLU A 80 1.79 22.93 -1.79
C GLU A 80 2.57 21.60 -1.98
N ILE A 81 2.34 20.63 -1.09
CA ILE A 81 2.90 19.27 -1.21
C ILE A 81 1.91 18.40 -1.96
N ALA A 82 1.82 18.67 -3.25
CA ALA A 82 0.85 18.09 -4.18
C ALA A 82 1.55 17.28 -5.29
N PRO A 83 0.82 16.43 -6.00
CA PRO A 83 -0.51 15.88 -5.70
C PRO A 83 -0.57 14.98 -4.47
N ALA A 84 -1.76 14.84 -3.85
CA ALA A 84 -1.98 14.03 -2.66
C ALA A 84 -2.86 12.80 -2.97
N VAL A 85 -2.51 11.64 -2.41
CA VAL A 85 -3.24 10.41 -2.66
C VAL A 85 -3.55 9.64 -1.37
N TYR A 86 -4.78 9.18 -1.24
CA TYR A 86 -5.23 8.25 -0.21
C TYR A 86 -5.33 6.85 -0.80
N ILE A 87 -4.57 5.91 -0.27
CA ILE A 87 -4.50 4.53 -0.71
C ILE A 87 -5.28 3.64 0.24
N ALA A 88 -6.32 2.99 -0.26
CA ALA A 88 -7.10 2.00 0.45
C ALA A 88 -6.71 0.57 0.02
N PRO A 89 -6.88 -0.43 0.88
CA PRO A 89 -6.62 -1.84 0.55
C PRO A 89 -7.44 -2.36 -0.62
N ASP A 90 -8.72 -1.99 -0.69
CA ASP A 90 -9.66 -2.49 -1.69
C ASP A 90 -10.64 -1.41 -2.18
N LYS A 91 -11.46 -1.77 -3.18
CA LYS A 91 -12.41 -0.86 -3.79
C LYS A 91 -13.59 -0.49 -2.85
N GLN A 92 -14.03 -1.38 -1.99
CA GLN A 92 -15.13 -1.11 -1.06
C GLN A 92 -14.72 0.00 -0.08
N LEU A 93 -13.48 -0.05 0.40
CA LEU A 93 -12.93 0.99 1.26
C LEU A 93 -12.73 2.31 0.51
N VAL A 94 -12.34 2.29 -0.78
CA VAL A 94 -12.32 3.49 -1.63
C VAL A 94 -13.69 4.18 -1.64
N ASP A 95 -14.76 3.44 -1.91
CA ASP A 95 -16.11 3.98 -1.95
C ASP A 95 -16.55 4.58 -0.59
N GLN A 96 -16.14 3.96 0.51
CA GLN A 96 -16.39 4.48 1.88
C GLN A 96 -15.60 5.78 2.15
N VAL A 97 -14.33 5.85 1.74
CA VAL A 97 -13.51 7.05 1.92
C VAL A 97 -14.07 8.22 1.12
N ILE A 98 -14.51 7.97 -0.11
CA ILE A 98 -15.16 9.00 -0.95
C ILE A 98 -16.44 9.53 -0.28
N ALA A 99 -17.30 8.64 0.25
CA ALA A 99 -18.51 9.03 0.96
C ALA A 99 -18.19 9.84 2.23
N GLU A 100 -17.16 9.46 2.99
CA GLU A 100 -16.74 10.20 4.19
C GLU A 100 -16.12 11.56 3.83
N ALA A 101 -15.32 11.64 2.76
CA ALA A 101 -14.77 12.90 2.25
C ALA A 101 -15.89 13.88 1.84
N ALA A 102 -16.90 13.39 1.12
CA ALA A 102 -18.06 14.20 0.75
C ALA A 102 -18.83 14.73 1.98
N ALA A 103 -19.00 13.91 3.02
CA ALA A 103 -19.64 14.30 4.28
C ALA A 103 -18.79 15.31 5.09
N LEU A 104 -17.48 15.34 4.86
CA LEU A 104 -16.54 16.29 5.46
C LEU A 104 -16.41 17.59 4.64
N GLY A 105 -16.92 17.63 3.40
CA GLY A 105 -16.71 18.77 2.49
C GLY A 105 -15.27 18.86 1.98
N ILE A 106 -14.59 17.71 1.80
CA ILE A 106 -13.24 17.61 1.22
C ILE A 106 -13.37 17.13 -0.22
N ASP A 107 -12.77 17.87 -1.16
CA ASP A 107 -12.79 17.52 -2.58
C ASP A 107 -11.90 16.34 -2.88
N VAL A 108 -12.47 15.32 -3.52
CA VAL A 108 -11.78 14.07 -3.86
C VAL A 108 -12.17 13.57 -5.25
N THR A 109 -11.32 12.78 -5.86
CA THR A 109 -11.58 12.08 -7.13
C THR A 109 -11.08 10.63 -7.06
N ASP A 110 -11.61 9.75 -7.89
CA ASP A 110 -11.08 8.39 -8.12
C ASP A 110 -10.39 8.24 -9.50
N ASP A 111 -10.33 9.34 -10.27
CA ASP A 111 -9.66 9.38 -11.57
C ASP A 111 -8.25 10.00 -11.44
N PRO A 112 -7.18 9.22 -11.66
CA PRO A 112 -5.81 9.74 -11.60
C PRO A 112 -5.47 10.72 -12.75
N HIS A 113 -6.34 10.83 -13.74
CA HIS A 113 -6.18 11.77 -14.87
C HIS A 113 -6.99 13.07 -14.66
N ASP A 114 -7.69 13.18 -13.54
CA ASP A 114 -8.39 14.41 -13.18
C ASP A 114 -7.42 15.60 -13.08
N THR A 115 -7.81 16.73 -13.66
CA THR A 115 -6.99 17.94 -13.69
C THR A 115 -6.84 18.54 -12.30
N ASP A 116 -7.88 18.50 -11.48
CA ASP A 116 -7.90 19.06 -10.13
C ASP A 116 -7.00 18.25 -9.20
N PHE A 117 -6.92 16.92 -9.39
CA PHE A 117 -5.92 16.10 -8.70
C PHE A 117 -4.49 16.45 -9.12
N GLN A 118 -4.25 16.60 -10.43
CA GLN A 118 -2.90 16.88 -10.94
C GLN A 118 -2.40 18.28 -10.58
N SER A 119 -3.30 19.26 -10.45
CA SER A 119 -2.99 20.61 -9.98
C SER A 119 -2.84 20.69 -8.45
N GLY A 120 -3.37 19.72 -7.71
CA GLY A 120 -3.31 19.69 -6.26
C GLY A 120 -4.52 20.32 -5.57
N ASP A 121 -5.65 20.47 -6.30
CA ASP A 121 -6.88 21.05 -5.78
C ASP A 121 -7.78 20.02 -5.10
N CYS A 122 -7.59 18.71 -5.40
CA CYS A 122 -8.31 17.63 -4.73
C CYS A 122 -7.40 16.42 -4.42
N ILE A 123 -7.90 15.51 -3.58
CA ILE A 123 -7.21 14.28 -3.16
C ILE A 123 -7.66 13.12 -4.06
N LEU A 124 -6.72 12.36 -4.62
CA LEU A 124 -7.04 11.10 -5.29
C LEU A 124 -7.27 10.00 -4.26
N ILE A 125 -8.41 9.31 -4.36
CA ILE A 125 -8.70 8.10 -3.59
C ILE A 125 -8.56 6.89 -4.49
N THR A 126 -7.67 5.96 -4.16
CA THR A 126 -7.44 4.80 -5.02
C THR A 126 -6.99 3.57 -4.23
N THR A 127 -6.85 2.43 -4.91
CA THR A 127 -6.42 1.18 -4.26
C THR A 127 -4.92 0.98 -4.36
N ILE A 128 -4.38 0.18 -3.43
CA ILE A 128 -2.98 -0.26 -3.45
C ILE A 128 -2.63 -1.00 -4.75
N HIS A 129 -3.56 -1.74 -5.35
CA HIS A 129 -3.38 -2.40 -6.64
C HIS A 129 -3.13 -1.42 -7.80
N ARG A 130 -3.78 -0.24 -7.78
CA ARG A 130 -3.55 0.77 -8.83
C ARG A 130 -2.21 1.45 -8.69
N LEU A 131 -1.70 1.57 -7.47
CA LEU A 131 -0.36 2.12 -7.21
C LEU A 131 0.72 1.13 -7.61
N PHE A 132 0.68 -0.10 -7.08
CA PHE A 132 1.69 -1.13 -7.30
C PHE A 132 1.21 -2.19 -8.27
N ASN A 133 1.43 -1.96 -9.57
CA ASN A 133 1.26 -2.95 -10.63
C ASN A 133 2.13 -2.58 -11.83
N GLY A 134 2.36 -3.52 -12.72
CA GLY A 134 3.22 -3.34 -13.90
C GLY A 134 2.67 -2.39 -14.98
N LYS A 135 1.44 -1.92 -14.83
CA LYS A 135 0.81 -0.90 -15.69
C LYS A 135 0.37 0.31 -14.87
N SER A 136 1.04 0.57 -13.75
CA SER A 136 0.70 1.70 -12.89
C SER A 136 0.69 3.01 -13.66
N VAL A 137 -0.38 3.79 -13.48
CA VAL A 137 -0.53 5.13 -14.07
C VAL A 137 0.53 6.11 -13.57
N PHE A 138 1.12 5.83 -12.42
CA PHE A 138 2.18 6.64 -11.82
C PHE A 138 3.56 6.40 -12.47
N GLY A 139 3.69 5.35 -13.32
CA GLY A 139 4.90 4.97 -13.99
C GLY A 139 5.69 3.87 -13.28
N VAL A 140 6.35 3.00 -14.04
CA VAL A 140 7.07 1.82 -13.55
C VAL A 140 8.52 1.85 -14.05
N GLY A 141 9.48 1.70 -13.17
CA GLY A 141 10.89 1.46 -13.50
C GLY A 141 11.48 2.47 -14.49
N ALA A 142 11.92 1.97 -15.64
CA ALA A 142 12.57 2.76 -16.68
C ALA A 142 11.63 3.76 -17.38
N GLU A 143 10.29 3.55 -17.33
CA GLU A 143 9.32 4.52 -17.88
C GLU A 143 9.36 5.86 -17.13
N GLY A 144 9.91 5.87 -15.92
CA GLY A 144 10.02 7.06 -15.07
C GLY A 144 8.72 7.40 -14.36
N VAL A 145 8.62 8.63 -13.86
CA VAL A 145 7.44 9.16 -13.19
C VAL A 145 6.50 9.78 -14.21
N LYS A 146 5.29 9.24 -14.35
CA LYS A 146 4.23 9.78 -15.20
C LYS A 146 3.37 10.81 -14.47
N ILE A 147 2.95 10.48 -13.25
CA ILE A 147 2.24 11.36 -12.35
C ILE A 147 3.06 11.44 -11.06
N LYS A 148 3.46 12.64 -10.67
CA LYS A 148 4.19 12.86 -9.41
C LYS A 148 3.24 12.69 -8.24
N LEU A 149 3.81 12.34 -7.08
CA LEU A 149 3.08 12.33 -5.80
C LEU A 149 3.86 13.18 -4.80
N GLY A 150 3.18 14.11 -4.15
CA GLY A 150 3.72 14.92 -3.05
C GLY A 150 3.50 14.26 -1.71
N ALA A 151 2.25 13.86 -1.43
CA ALA A 151 1.86 13.21 -0.19
C ALA A 151 1.06 11.94 -0.45
N VAL A 152 1.33 10.90 0.34
CA VAL A 152 0.68 9.58 0.26
C VAL A 152 0.25 9.15 1.65
N VAL A 153 -1.02 8.78 1.80
CA VAL A 153 -1.53 8.04 2.96
C VAL A 153 -1.82 6.62 2.53
N ILE A 154 -1.30 5.62 3.25
CA ILE A 154 -1.67 4.21 3.10
C ILE A 154 -2.53 3.83 4.30
N ASP A 155 -3.82 3.62 4.05
CA ASP A 155 -4.75 3.14 5.07
C ASP A 155 -4.63 1.62 5.22
N ASP A 156 -4.74 1.17 6.46
CA ASP A 156 -4.52 -0.22 6.85
C ASP A 156 -3.27 -0.82 6.18
N ALA A 157 -2.13 -0.20 6.45
CA ALA A 157 -0.85 -0.56 5.82
C ALA A 157 -0.54 -2.06 5.96
N HIS A 158 -1.01 -2.72 7.03
CA HIS A 158 -0.84 -4.16 7.21
C HIS A 158 -1.60 -4.98 6.14
N ALA A 159 -2.85 -4.65 5.87
CA ALA A 159 -3.63 -5.29 4.82
C ALA A 159 -3.01 -5.04 3.43
N CYS A 160 -2.47 -3.84 3.22
CA CYS A 160 -1.79 -3.47 1.97
C CYS A 160 -0.51 -4.27 1.69
N ILE A 161 0.23 -4.73 2.73
CA ILE A 161 1.46 -5.51 2.56
C ILE A 161 1.23 -6.79 1.77
N ALA A 162 0.21 -7.57 2.13
CA ALA A 162 -0.11 -8.81 1.44
C ALA A 162 -0.37 -8.56 -0.05
N THR A 163 -1.18 -7.56 -0.35
CA THR A 163 -1.50 -7.15 -1.73
C THR A 163 -0.26 -6.71 -2.51
N VAL A 164 0.63 -5.90 -1.90
CA VAL A 164 1.88 -5.49 -2.55
C VAL A 164 2.74 -6.70 -2.88
N THR A 165 2.91 -7.62 -1.94
CA THR A 165 3.68 -8.86 -2.16
C THR A 165 3.11 -9.66 -3.34
N GLU A 166 1.78 -9.80 -3.43
CA GLU A 166 1.12 -10.50 -4.53
C GLU A 166 1.34 -9.81 -5.88
N GLN A 167 1.37 -8.48 -5.94
CA GLN A 167 1.63 -7.75 -7.18
C GLN A 167 3.04 -8.00 -7.73
N PHE A 168 4.02 -8.24 -6.86
CA PHE A 168 5.40 -8.57 -7.24
C PHE A 168 5.65 -10.09 -7.37
N ARG A 169 4.59 -10.89 -7.43
CA ARG A 169 4.64 -12.34 -7.67
C ARG A 169 4.07 -12.67 -9.05
N ILE A 170 4.78 -13.49 -9.82
CA ILE A 170 4.21 -14.22 -10.94
C ILE A 170 3.70 -15.55 -10.41
N GLU A 171 2.42 -15.83 -10.61
CA GLU A 171 1.81 -17.10 -10.30
C GLU A 171 1.23 -17.70 -11.59
N LEU A 172 1.69 -18.89 -11.97
CA LEU A 172 1.27 -19.57 -13.18
C LEU A 172 0.69 -20.94 -12.84
N PRO A 173 -0.57 -21.22 -13.17
CA PRO A 173 -1.13 -22.54 -12.98
C PRO A 173 -0.44 -23.58 -13.88
N ASN A 174 -0.45 -24.84 -13.48
CA ASN A 174 0.19 -25.92 -14.24
C ASN A 174 -0.42 -26.14 -15.64
N THR A 175 -1.61 -25.61 -15.88
CA THR A 175 -2.28 -25.59 -17.20
C THR A 175 -1.71 -24.52 -18.13
N HIS A 176 -0.98 -23.55 -17.62
CA HIS A 176 -0.37 -22.49 -18.43
C HIS A 176 0.86 -23.00 -19.20
N ALA A 177 1.01 -22.62 -20.47
CA ALA A 177 2.12 -23.07 -21.31
C ALA A 177 3.49 -22.73 -20.69
N THR A 178 3.62 -21.51 -20.17
CA THR A 178 4.85 -21.03 -19.52
C THR A 178 5.26 -21.88 -18.32
N TYR A 179 4.32 -22.40 -17.54
CA TYR A 179 4.63 -23.34 -16.44
C TYR A 179 5.37 -24.57 -16.99
N GLN A 180 4.87 -25.16 -18.07
CA GLN A 180 5.46 -26.37 -18.66
C GLN A 180 6.85 -26.09 -19.22
N ASP A 181 7.04 -24.92 -19.85
CA ASP A 181 8.31 -24.56 -20.46
C ASP A 181 9.38 -24.25 -19.40
N VAL A 182 9.03 -23.50 -18.33
CA VAL A 182 9.93 -23.27 -17.21
C VAL A 182 10.28 -24.60 -16.50
N LEU A 183 9.28 -25.47 -16.27
CA LEU A 183 9.53 -26.79 -15.66
C LEU A 183 10.52 -27.63 -16.50
N LYS A 184 10.41 -27.64 -17.83
CA LYS A 184 11.35 -28.33 -18.74
C LYS A 184 12.76 -27.79 -18.61
N ILE A 185 12.93 -26.46 -18.56
CA ILE A 185 14.24 -25.81 -18.45
C ILE A 185 14.97 -26.22 -17.16
N VAL A 186 14.26 -26.24 -16.02
CA VAL A 186 14.87 -26.53 -14.70
C VAL A 186 14.82 -28.00 -14.33
N ALA A 187 14.10 -28.85 -15.07
CA ALA A 187 13.92 -30.29 -14.81
C ALA A 187 15.22 -31.07 -14.54
N PRO A 188 16.33 -30.87 -15.28
CA PRO A 188 17.57 -31.59 -15.04
C PRO A 188 18.11 -31.39 -13.63
N ASP A 189 18.01 -30.17 -13.10
CA ASP A 189 18.52 -29.83 -11.78
C ASP A 189 17.56 -30.25 -10.67
N LEU A 190 16.22 -30.11 -10.88
CA LEU A 190 15.22 -30.64 -9.95
C LEU A 190 15.28 -32.15 -9.81
N LYS A 191 15.51 -32.89 -10.90
CA LYS A 191 15.71 -34.34 -10.85
C LYS A 191 16.96 -34.74 -10.05
N ARG A 192 18.02 -33.96 -10.15
CA ARG A 192 19.25 -34.19 -9.35
C ARG A 192 19.03 -33.90 -7.87
N GLN A 193 18.21 -32.89 -7.55
CA GLN A 193 17.85 -32.53 -6.18
C GLN A 193 17.00 -33.64 -5.51
N SER A 194 15.92 -34.10 -6.17
CA SER A 194 15.10 -35.22 -5.72
C SER A 194 14.26 -35.75 -6.88
N HIS A 195 14.66 -36.92 -7.41
CA HIS A 195 13.92 -37.55 -8.51
C HIS A 195 12.49 -37.92 -8.12
N ALA A 196 12.25 -38.40 -6.90
CA ALA A 196 10.93 -38.77 -6.44
C ALA A 196 10.00 -37.56 -6.35
N ARG A 197 10.43 -36.48 -5.68
CA ARG A 197 9.63 -35.24 -5.61
C ARG A 197 9.37 -34.61 -6.98
N PHE A 198 10.36 -34.68 -7.88
CA PHE A 198 10.16 -34.20 -9.25
C PHE A 198 9.06 -34.97 -9.96
N LEU A 199 8.99 -36.29 -9.79
CA LEU A 199 7.91 -37.11 -10.37
C LEU A 199 6.54 -36.76 -9.77
N ASP A 200 6.47 -36.49 -8.48
CA ASP A 200 5.23 -36.06 -7.82
C ASP A 200 4.78 -34.69 -8.37
N VAL A 201 5.67 -33.71 -8.51
CA VAL A 201 5.37 -32.40 -9.15
C VAL A 201 4.91 -32.62 -10.60
N HIS A 202 5.63 -33.45 -11.37
CA HIS A 202 5.32 -33.72 -12.78
C HIS A 202 3.98 -34.45 -12.96
N SER A 203 3.59 -35.27 -11.98
CA SER A 203 2.27 -35.95 -11.95
C SER A 203 1.14 -35.09 -11.41
N SER A 204 1.42 -33.80 -11.12
CA SER A 204 0.43 -32.83 -10.60
C SER A 204 -0.07 -33.17 -9.19
N ASP A 205 0.74 -33.81 -8.34
CA ASP A 205 0.36 -33.99 -6.92
C ASP A 205 0.29 -32.60 -6.24
N PRO A 206 -0.87 -32.22 -5.69
CA PRO A 206 -1.07 -30.91 -5.09
C PRO A 206 -0.20 -30.64 -3.84
N ARG A 207 0.34 -31.70 -3.20
CA ARG A 207 1.18 -31.60 -2.02
C ARG A 207 2.68 -31.55 -2.35
N ALA A 208 3.02 -31.85 -3.60
CA ALA A 208 4.41 -31.84 -4.05
C ALA A 208 4.82 -30.44 -4.43
N MET A 209 5.95 -29.99 -3.87
CA MET A 209 6.58 -28.72 -4.22
C MET A 209 8.10 -28.83 -4.15
N MET A 210 8.77 -28.08 -5.02
CA MET A 210 10.24 -27.97 -5.08
C MET A 210 10.62 -26.52 -5.33
N GLU A 211 11.61 -26.03 -4.61
CA GLU A 211 12.28 -24.78 -4.92
C GLU A 211 13.35 -25.03 -5.97
N VAL A 212 13.42 -24.18 -6.98
CA VAL A 212 14.47 -24.23 -8.00
C VAL A 212 15.78 -23.77 -7.36
N PRO A 213 16.85 -24.62 -7.37
CA PRO A 213 18.12 -24.24 -6.79
C PRO A 213 18.66 -22.94 -7.39
N TYR A 214 19.22 -22.07 -6.57
CA TYR A 214 19.70 -20.75 -6.99
C TYR A 214 20.66 -20.81 -8.20
N TRP A 215 21.62 -21.75 -8.22
CA TRP A 215 22.54 -21.90 -9.35
C TRP A 215 21.85 -22.34 -10.64
N SER A 216 20.80 -23.15 -10.56
CA SER A 216 19.98 -23.55 -11.71
C SER A 216 19.16 -22.35 -12.22
N TRP A 217 18.59 -21.59 -11.29
CA TRP A 217 17.84 -20.38 -11.58
C TRP A 217 18.70 -19.36 -12.34
N ILE A 218 19.89 -19.02 -11.80
CA ILE A 218 20.82 -18.08 -12.43
C ILE A 218 21.28 -18.57 -13.81
N LYS A 219 21.55 -19.85 -13.97
CA LYS A 219 21.99 -20.43 -15.24
C LYS A 219 20.90 -20.38 -16.32
N ALA A 220 19.63 -20.54 -15.90
CA ALA A 220 18.47 -20.63 -16.80
C ALA A 220 17.83 -19.27 -17.11
N GLN A 221 18.33 -18.19 -16.56
CA GLN A 221 17.67 -16.88 -16.56
C GLN A 221 17.33 -16.34 -17.95
N GLU A 222 18.25 -16.40 -18.89
CA GLU A 222 18.00 -15.88 -20.25
C GLU A 222 16.88 -16.65 -20.92
N GLU A 223 16.87 -17.98 -20.80
CA GLU A 223 15.85 -18.83 -21.37
C GLU A 223 14.48 -18.62 -20.72
N ILE A 224 14.45 -18.53 -19.39
CA ILE A 224 13.23 -18.24 -18.63
C ILE A 224 12.70 -16.84 -18.97
N MET A 225 13.59 -15.84 -19.08
CA MET A 225 13.22 -14.48 -19.48
C MET A 225 12.54 -14.48 -20.86
N GLN A 226 13.06 -15.23 -21.81
CA GLN A 226 12.49 -15.33 -23.17
C GLN A 226 11.09 -15.96 -23.11
N VAL A 227 10.92 -17.03 -22.34
CA VAL A 227 9.62 -17.70 -22.15
C VAL A 227 8.61 -16.75 -21.54
N LEU A 228 8.95 -16.09 -20.41
CA LEU A 228 8.07 -15.12 -19.76
C LEU A 228 7.73 -13.94 -20.69
N HIS A 229 8.73 -13.44 -21.44
CA HIS A 229 8.52 -12.33 -22.38
C HIS A 229 7.57 -12.69 -23.51
N GLY A 230 7.61 -13.95 -23.97
CA GLY A 230 6.68 -14.45 -25.00
C GLY A 230 5.22 -14.36 -24.58
N HIS A 231 4.96 -14.47 -23.28
CA HIS A 231 3.63 -14.50 -22.67
C HIS A 231 3.28 -13.24 -21.84
N LYS A 232 4.06 -12.16 -21.97
CA LYS A 232 3.93 -10.94 -21.16
C LYS A 232 2.58 -10.24 -21.18
N ASN A 233 1.72 -10.57 -22.15
CA ASN A 233 0.38 -9.99 -22.29
C ASN A 233 -0.73 -10.89 -21.74
N ASP A 234 -0.39 -12.10 -21.31
CA ASP A 234 -1.33 -13.04 -20.71
C ASP A 234 -1.79 -12.50 -19.35
N ASP A 235 -2.99 -12.86 -18.93
CA ASP A 235 -3.63 -12.29 -17.75
C ASP A 235 -2.80 -12.51 -16.47
N GLU A 236 -2.13 -13.63 -16.37
CA GLU A 236 -1.28 -14.01 -15.24
C GLU A 236 0.05 -13.24 -15.17
N LEU A 237 0.48 -12.65 -16.30
CA LEU A 237 1.80 -12.02 -16.41
C LEU A 237 1.75 -10.50 -16.60
N LYS A 238 0.67 -9.99 -17.20
CA LYS A 238 0.62 -8.60 -17.69
C LYS A 238 0.82 -7.52 -16.64
N PHE A 239 0.54 -7.82 -15.36
CA PHE A 239 0.67 -6.87 -14.26
C PHE A 239 1.91 -7.11 -13.38
N SER A 240 2.35 -8.37 -13.22
CA SER A 240 3.49 -8.71 -12.37
C SER A 240 4.82 -8.77 -13.15
N TYR A 241 4.81 -9.27 -14.38
CA TYR A 241 6.03 -9.39 -15.19
C TYR A 241 6.80 -8.07 -15.37
N PRO A 242 6.15 -6.92 -15.70
CA PRO A 242 6.88 -5.66 -15.80
C PRO A 242 7.55 -5.18 -14.51
N LEU A 243 7.05 -5.63 -13.34
CA LEU A 243 7.61 -5.29 -12.04
C LEU A 243 8.87 -6.08 -11.71
N ILE A 244 8.96 -7.34 -12.16
CA ILE A 244 10.05 -8.24 -11.71
C ILE A 244 11.02 -8.65 -12.83
N ARG A 245 10.72 -8.35 -14.11
CA ARG A 245 11.55 -8.79 -15.25
C ARG A 245 13.03 -8.42 -15.11
N ASP A 246 13.32 -7.20 -14.66
CA ASP A 246 14.68 -6.70 -14.53
C ASP A 246 15.35 -7.16 -13.23
N LEU A 247 14.59 -7.80 -12.34
CA LEU A 247 15.00 -8.33 -11.04
C LEU A 247 14.93 -9.85 -10.98
N LEU A 248 14.66 -10.49 -12.10
CA LEU A 248 14.54 -11.96 -12.18
C LEU A 248 15.73 -12.70 -11.52
N PRO A 249 17.00 -12.20 -11.60
CA PRO A 249 18.12 -12.78 -10.86
C PRO A 249 17.94 -12.83 -9.34
N LEU A 250 17.20 -11.91 -8.78
CA LEU A 250 16.96 -11.79 -7.33
C LEU A 250 15.69 -12.52 -6.89
N CYS A 251 14.95 -13.11 -7.83
CA CYS A 251 13.74 -13.84 -7.53
C CYS A 251 14.05 -15.30 -7.19
N ARG A 252 13.26 -15.87 -6.31
CA ARG A 252 13.17 -17.32 -6.11
C ARG A 252 12.05 -17.88 -6.98
N CYS A 253 12.16 -19.15 -7.32
CA CYS A 253 11.14 -19.87 -8.06
C CYS A 253 10.75 -21.13 -7.31
N VAL A 254 9.48 -21.28 -7.00
CA VAL A 254 8.91 -22.48 -6.40
C VAL A 254 7.94 -23.12 -7.39
N ILE A 255 8.11 -24.41 -7.62
CA ILE A 255 7.25 -25.19 -8.52
C ILE A 255 6.53 -26.27 -7.72
N SER A 256 5.23 -26.26 -7.79
CA SER A 256 4.36 -27.31 -7.22
C SER A 256 3.66 -28.10 -8.33
N GLY A 257 2.99 -29.17 -7.98
CA GLY A 257 2.16 -29.92 -8.92
C GLY A 257 0.98 -29.12 -9.50
N GLN A 258 0.65 -27.96 -8.93
CA GLN A 258 -0.49 -27.14 -9.36
C GLN A 258 -0.11 -25.80 -9.94
N LYS A 259 0.99 -25.18 -9.48
CA LYS A 259 1.40 -23.85 -9.90
C LYS A 259 2.92 -23.66 -9.79
N LEU A 260 3.40 -22.62 -10.46
CA LEU A 260 4.73 -22.07 -10.36
C LEU A 260 4.61 -20.65 -9.82
N GLU A 261 5.49 -20.32 -8.88
CA GLU A 261 5.58 -18.98 -8.28
C GLU A 261 6.98 -18.43 -8.46
N ILE A 262 7.08 -17.19 -8.95
CA ILE A 262 8.35 -16.44 -9.07
C ILE A 262 8.16 -15.14 -8.31
N GLU A 263 8.97 -14.88 -7.29
CA GLU A 263 8.86 -13.69 -6.47
C GLU A 263 10.23 -13.27 -5.91
N PRO A 264 10.50 -11.99 -5.73
CA PRO A 264 11.63 -11.51 -4.95
C PRO A 264 11.38 -11.71 -3.45
N ASP A 265 12.42 -11.79 -2.63
CA ASP A 265 12.29 -11.88 -1.17
C ASP A 265 11.60 -10.66 -0.55
N CYS A 266 11.82 -9.47 -1.15
CA CYS A 266 11.17 -8.23 -0.77
C CYS A 266 10.64 -7.52 -2.03
N PRO A 267 9.40 -6.98 -2.00
CA PRO A 267 8.86 -6.24 -3.13
C PRO A 267 9.69 -4.99 -3.41
N PRO A 268 10.25 -4.80 -4.62
CA PRO A 268 11.03 -3.61 -4.96
C PRO A 268 10.10 -2.44 -5.29
N THR A 269 9.45 -1.89 -4.28
CA THR A 269 8.44 -0.81 -4.40
C THR A 269 9.02 0.50 -4.90
N ASP A 270 10.34 0.68 -4.84
CA ASP A 270 11.09 1.80 -5.42
C ASP A 270 11.02 1.84 -6.96
N LEU A 271 10.59 0.77 -7.62
CA LEU A 271 10.23 0.76 -9.04
C LEU A 271 9.08 1.73 -9.35
N ILE A 272 8.19 1.97 -8.40
CA ILE A 272 7.17 3.02 -8.49
C ILE A 272 7.77 4.31 -7.93
N ARG A 273 8.56 4.97 -8.77
CA ARG A 273 9.33 6.16 -8.36
C ARG A 273 8.46 7.32 -7.88
N ALA A 274 7.20 7.40 -8.32
CA ALA A 274 6.25 8.39 -7.82
C ALA A 274 6.03 8.20 -6.31
N PHE A 275 5.89 6.95 -5.85
CA PHE A 275 5.74 6.62 -4.44
C PHE A 275 7.03 6.81 -3.63
N SER A 276 8.15 6.24 -4.10
CA SER A 276 9.41 6.28 -3.35
C SER A 276 10.00 7.70 -3.24
N ARG A 277 9.59 8.64 -4.10
CA ARG A 277 10.02 10.04 -4.10
C ARG A 277 8.98 11.01 -3.56
N ALA A 278 7.84 10.51 -3.07
CA ALA A 278 6.86 11.36 -2.41
C ALA A 278 7.50 12.06 -1.20
N LYS A 279 7.19 13.33 -1.02
CA LYS A 279 7.77 14.12 0.09
C LYS A 279 7.26 13.63 1.45
N ARG A 280 6.00 13.14 1.49
CA ARG A 280 5.37 12.59 2.71
C ARG A 280 4.72 11.25 2.40
N ARG A 281 5.06 10.23 3.19
CA ARG A 281 4.42 8.91 3.16
C ARG A 281 3.94 8.58 4.57
N ILE A 282 2.65 8.43 4.74
CA ILE A 282 1.99 8.24 6.03
C ILE A 282 1.36 6.86 6.03
N TYR A 283 1.78 6.01 6.95
CA TYR A 283 1.31 4.63 7.09
C TYR A 283 0.37 4.55 8.29
N MET A 284 -0.92 4.36 8.03
CA MET A 284 -1.91 4.19 9.08
C MET A 284 -2.18 2.70 9.31
N THR A 285 -2.14 2.27 10.57
CA THR A 285 -2.37 0.88 10.93
C THR A 285 -3.06 0.77 12.28
N ALA A 286 -3.83 -0.30 12.49
CA ALA A 286 -4.42 -0.59 13.79
C ALA A 286 -3.40 -1.24 14.74
N THR A 287 -2.64 -2.20 14.23
CA THR A 287 -1.66 -2.99 14.99
C THR A 287 -0.61 -3.55 14.04
N LEU A 288 0.55 -2.91 13.95
CA LEU A 288 1.74 -3.60 13.48
C LEU A 288 2.51 -4.07 14.71
N ALA A 289 2.68 -5.39 14.83
CA ALA A 289 3.52 -5.97 15.88
C ALA A 289 5.00 -5.68 15.57
N ASP A 290 5.34 -5.53 14.29
CA ASP A 290 6.69 -5.25 13.79
C ASP A 290 6.62 -4.24 12.65
N ASP A 291 7.09 -3.04 12.88
CA ASP A 291 7.12 -1.97 11.89
C ASP A 291 8.22 -2.19 10.83
N SER A 292 9.16 -3.13 11.03
CA SER A 292 10.22 -3.46 10.06
C SER A 292 9.67 -3.94 8.71
N VAL A 293 8.44 -4.46 8.68
CA VAL A 293 7.76 -4.83 7.43
C VAL A 293 7.50 -3.62 6.53
N LEU A 294 7.37 -2.41 7.08
CA LEU A 294 7.24 -1.19 6.28
C LEU A 294 8.55 -0.84 5.58
N VAL A 295 9.70 -1.12 6.21
CA VAL A 295 11.02 -0.96 5.59
C VAL A 295 11.17 -1.91 4.41
N THR A 296 10.89 -3.19 4.62
CA THR A 296 11.10 -4.23 3.61
C THR A 296 10.10 -4.18 2.46
N HIS A 297 8.85 -3.75 2.71
CA HIS A 297 7.77 -3.80 1.71
C HIS A 297 7.43 -2.43 1.10
N PHE A 298 7.71 -1.33 1.79
CA PHE A 298 7.44 0.02 1.26
C PHE A 298 8.69 0.88 1.12
N GLY A 299 9.87 0.36 1.51
CA GLY A 299 11.10 1.13 1.48
C GLY A 299 11.04 2.36 2.40
N ALA A 300 10.35 2.24 3.54
CA ALA A 300 10.30 3.31 4.52
C ALA A 300 11.65 3.47 5.23
N ASP A 301 11.95 4.70 5.66
CA ASP A 301 13.20 5.02 6.38
C ASP A 301 13.15 4.41 7.80
N PRO A 302 14.03 3.45 8.15
CA PRO A 302 14.00 2.79 9.44
C PRO A 302 14.22 3.76 10.62
N ASP A 303 14.99 4.83 10.43
CA ASP A 303 15.25 5.81 11.47
C ASP A 303 13.98 6.63 11.81
N LYS A 304 13.09 6.80 10.84
CA LYS A 304 11.83 7.54 10.98
C LYS A 304 10.70 6.69 11.57
N LEU A 305 10.79 5.37 11.42
CA LEU A 305 9.79 4.44 11.97
C LEU A 305 9.98 4.17 13.47
N SER A 306 11.09 4.59 14.06
CA SER A 306 11.42 4.34 15.46
C SER A 306 10.52 5.12 16.45
N ASP A 307 9.85 6.17 15.99
CA ASP A 307 8.97 7.02 16.81
C ASP A 307 7.56 7.12 16.19
N PRO A 308 6.77 6.01 16.23
CA PRO A 308 5.42 6.02 15.68
C PRO A 308 4.48 6.88 16.53
N ILE A 309 3.55 7.56 15.89
CA ILE A 309 2.48 8.29 16.57
C ILE A 309 1.49 7.26 17.14
N VAL A 310 1.46 7.17 18.47
CA VAL A 310 0.56 6.30 19.22
C VAL A 310 -0.19 7.14 20.25
N PRO A 311 -1.49 7.42 20.03
CA PRO A 311 -2.21 8.28 20.97
C PRO A 311 -2.32 7.65 22.34
N THR A 312 -2.12 8.47 23.38
CA THR A 312 -2.16 8.05 24.77
C THR A 312 -3.59 7.78 25.25
N SER A 313 -4.56 8.47 24.65
CA SER A 313 -5.99 8.32 24.96
C SER A 313 -6.63 7.03 24.43
N SER A 314 -5.86 6.18 23.73
CA SER A 314 -6.36 4.92 23.15
C SER A 314 -6.85 3.87 24.15
N GLN A 315 -6.61 4.07 25.44
CA GLN A 315 -7.00 3.14 26.50
C GLN A 315 -8.50 3.09 26.80
N SER A 316 -9.32 3.96 26.22
CA SER A 316 -10.76 4.08 26.56
C SER A 316 -11.73 3.46 25.55
N MET A 317 -11.26 2.74 24.54
CA MET A 317 -12.17 2.01 23.67
C MET A 317 -12.53 0.67 24.31
N GLY A 318 -13.74 0.60 24.81
CA GLY A 318 -14.48 -0.47 25.49
C GLY A 318 -13.84 -1.86 25.55
N GLU A 319 -14.04 -2.56 26.66
CA GLU A 319 -13.60 -3.93 26.84
C GLU A 319 -14.11 -4.81 25.68
N ARG A 320 -13.20 -5.52 25.00
CA ARG A 320 -13.55 -6.52 24.00
C ARG A 320 -13.80 -7.85 24.71
N MET A 321 -15.04 -8.31 24.70
CA MET A 321 -15.38 -9.66 25.16
C MET A 321 -15.21 -10.62 23.99
N ILE A 322 -14.28 -11.56 24.09
CA ILE A 322 -14.16 -12.70 23.17
C ILE A 322 -14.98 -13.85 23.74
N LEU A 323 -16.10 -14.16 23.11
CA LEU A 323 -16.90 -15.32 23.47
C LEU A 323 -16.43 -16.52 22.64
N MET A 324 -15.93 -17.55 23.29
CA MET A 324 -15.62 -18.85 22.69
C MET A 324 -16.72 -19.86 23.09
N PRO A 325 -17.82 -19.96 22.33
CA PRO A 325 -18.95 -20.81 22.68
C PRO A 325 -18.59 -22.29 22.84
N GLN A 326 -17.54 -22.75 22.17
CA GLN A 326 -17.04 -24.13 22.20
C GLN A 326 -16.43 -24.52 23.56
N GLU A 327 -15.95 -23.53 24.36
CA GLU A 327 -15.50 -23.81 25.74
C GLU A 327 -16.64 -23.88 26.75
N LEU A 328 -17.81 -23.31 26.40
CA LEU A 328 -19.00 -23.33 27.25
C LEU A 328 -19.86 -24.58 27.03
N ASN A 329 -19.63 -25.30 25.94
CA ASN A 329 -20.35 -26.53 25.60
C ASN A 329 -19.38 -27.50 24.89
N PRO A 330 -18.62 -28.30 25.65
CA PRO A 330 -17.60 -29.21 25.13
C PRO A 330 -18.13 -30.49 24.48
N ASP A 331 -19.45 -30.66 24.28
CA ASP A 331 -20.07 -31.82 23.63
C ASP A 331 -20.21 -31.65 22.11
#